data_20650553b0b11d0e96e01e8e4381b64b
#
_entry.id   20650553b0b11d0e96e01e8e4381b64b
#
_cell.length_a   1.000
_cell.length_b   1.000
_cell.length_c   1.000
_cell.angle_alpha   90.00
_cell.angle_beta   90.00
_cell.angle_gamma   90.00
#
_symmetry.space_group_name_H-M   'P 1'
#
loop_
_entity.id
_entity.type
_entity.pdbx_description
1 polymer ?
#
loop_
_entity_poly.entity_id
_entity_poly.type
_entity_poly.pdbx_seq_one_letter_code
_entity_poly.pdbx_strand_id
1 'polypeptide(L)'
;MSHTKTDTFWCPFFTFGREDVTKMKRKYRQLAAVLMFLVCLSGCAMSPKKETQKVREASTQAVMEEGVIPGGMPVGIYMETDGVMVLGTDQITGADGKQYQPAENLVRPGDYIVAWNDEKIENKKELFQKLSDLDEDQVALTLRRGQQELTVAVKPVETKPDEYKLGIWVRDNVQGLGTITFMTRDGAFGALGHGIHDMDTSALLSIRQGTLYKIGRAH
;
A
#
# COMPACT_ATOMS: atom_id res chain seq x y z
N MET A 1 -22.66 -22.80 -24.69
CA MET A 1 -23.72 -22.60 -23.69
C MET A 1 -23.04 -22.09 -22.42
N SER A 2 -23.12 -20.79 -22.24
CA SER A 2 -22.47 -20.06 -21.15
C SER A 2 -23.46 -19.84 -20.02
N HIS A 3 -23.05 -20.05 -18.79
CA HIS A 3 -23.74 -19.52 -17.62
C HIS A 3 -22.77 -18.67 -16.80
N THR A 4 -22.94 -17.38 -16.95
CA THR A 4 -22.41 -16.35 -16.04
C THR A 4 -23.23 -16.39 -14.76
N LYS A 5 -22.59 -16.67 -13.62
CA LYS A 5 -23.15 -16.45 -12.28
C LYS A 5 -22.78 -15.05 -11.83
N THR A 6 -23.78 -14.21 -11.67
CA THR A 6 -23.71 -12.94 -10.97
C THR A 6 -23.94 -13.19 -9.48
N ASP A 7 -22.91 -12.95 -8.67
CA ASP A 7 -23.04 -12.98 -7.22
C ASP A 7 -23.70 -11.70 -6.72
N THR A 8 -24.95 -11.83 -6.29
CA THR A 8 -25.73 -10.77 -5.65
C THR A 8 -25.43 -10.77 -4.16
N PHE A 9 -24.86 -9.68 -3.66
CA PHE A 9 -24.70 -9.40 -2.23
C PHE A 9 -26.09 -9.30 -1.58
N TRP A 10 -26.42 -10.18 -0.66
CA TRP A 10 -27.61 -10.14 0.18
C TRP A 10 -27.28 -9.44 1.49
N CYS A 11 -27.93 -8.31 1.72
CA CYS A 11 -28.01 -7.65 3.02
C CYS A 11 -29.17 -8.31 3.81
N PRO A 12 -28.99 -8.75 5.06
CA PRO A 12 -30.09 -9.37 5.81
C PRO A 12 -31.08 -8.32 6.27
N PHE A 13 -32.21 -8.20 5.59
CA PHE A 13 -33.37 -7.50 6.09
C PHE A 13 -34.07 -8.34 7.16
N PHE A 14 -34.25 -7.76 8.33
CA PHE A 14 -35.11 -8.30 9.39
C PHE A 14 -36.55 -8.40 8.89
N THR A 15 -37.06 -9.61 8.70
CA THR A 15 -38.47 -9.84 8.45
C THR A 15 -39.20 -9.89 9.80
N PHE A 16 -39.91 -8.82 10.12
CA PHE A 16 -40.90 -8.82 11.20
C PHE A 16 -42.14 -9.61 10.76
N GLY A 17 -42.49 -10.65 11.52
CA GLY A 17 -43.64 -11.50 11.24
C GLY A 17 -44.97 -10.71 11.31
N ARG A 18 -45.82 -10.97 10.33
CA ARG A 18 -47.07 -10.26 10.06
C ARG A 18 -48.22 -10.59 11.02
N GLU A 19 -48.00 -11.34 12.10
CA GLU A 19 -49.09 -11.83 12.95
C GLU A 19 -49.34 -11.04 14.25
N ASP A 20 -48.46 -10.15 14.68
CA ASP A 20 -48.63 -9.44 15.94
C ASP A 20 -49.32 -8.07 15.86
N VAL A 21 -49.67 -7.59 14.69
CA VAL A 21 -50.24 -6.25 14.50
C VAL A 21 -51.77 -6.22 14.74
N THR A 22 -52.43 -7.37 14.77
CA THR A 22 -53.90 -7.43 14.87
C THR A 22 -54.47 -7.40 16.28
N LYS A 23 -53.62 -7.58 17.30
CA LYS A 23 -54.07 -7.61 18.73
C LYS A 23 -53.87 -6.33 19.54
N MET A 24 -53.35 -5.27 18.96
CA MET A 24 -53.24 -3.99 19.64
C MET A 24 -54.59 -3.32 19.73
N LYS A 25 -55.10 -3.18 20.96
CA LYS A 25 -56.39 -2.56 21.22
C LYS A 25 -56.45 -1.16 20.57
N ARG A 26 -57.61 -0.81 20.02
CA ARG A 26 -57.92 0.41 19.29
C ARG A 26 -57.36 1.72 19.88
N LYS A 27 -57.23 1.77 21.23
CA LYS A 27 -56.64 2.90 22.00
C LYS A 27 -55.15 3.11 21.68
N TYR A 28 -54.36 2.05 21.54
CA TYR A 28 -52.94 2.19 21.25
C TYR A 28 -52.67 2.61 19.79
N ARG A 29 -53.55 2.25 18.86
CA ARG A 29 -53.46 2.70 17.46
C ARG A 29 -53.71 4.20 17.35
N GLN A 30 -54.63 4.75 18.14
CA GLN A 30 -54.86 6.20 18.19
C GLN A 30 -53.69 6.94 18.82
N LEU A 31 -53.11 6.42 19.91
CA LEU A 31 -51.95 7.02 20.56
C LEU A 31 -50.71 6.98 19.66
N ALA A 32 -50.47 5.87 18.95
CA ALA A 32 -49.35 5.74 18.02
C ALA A 32 -49.50 6.68 16.81
N ALA A 33 -50.73 6.87 16.29
CA ALA A 33 -50.99 7.81 15.23
C ALA A 33 -50.75 9.27 15.64
N VAL A 34 -51.16 9.64 16.87
CA VAL A 34 -50.90 10.98 17.42
C VAL A 34 -49.42 11.21 17.68
N LEU A 35 -48.70 10.19 18.18
CA LEU A 35 -47.26 10.29 18.39
C LEU A 35 -46.51 10.43 17.07
N MET A 36 -46.89 9.66 16.04
CA MET A 36 -46.33 9.74 14.71
C MET A 36 -46.60 11.11 14.05
N PHE A 37 -47.79 11.68 14.28
CA PHE A 37 -48.13 13.00 13.76
C PHE A 37 -47.34 14.11 14.46
N LEU A 38 -47.10 13.98 15.80
CA LEU A 38 -46.25 14.89 16.56
C LEU A 38 -44.78 14.81 16.13
N VAL A 39 -44.27 13.61 15.83
CA VAL A 39 -42.90 13.42 15.30
C VAL A 39 -42.77 13.99 13.88
N CYS A 40 -43.78 13.85 13.04
CA CYS A 40 -43.80 14.49 11.73
C CYS A 40 -43.87 16.02 11.80
N LEU A 41 -44.57 16.59 12.77
CA LEU A 41 -44.63 18.05 12.95
C LEU A 41 -43.33 18.62 13.54
N SER A 42 -42.62 17.87 14.38
CA SER A 42 -41.28 18.27 14.87
C SER A 42 -40.17 18.06 13.85
N GLY A 43 -40.36 17.17 12.86
CA GLY A 43 -39.41 16.91 11.76
C GLY A 43 -39.38 18.00 10.67
N CYS A 44 -40.41 18.87 10.63
CA CYS A 44 -40.45 19.93 9.60
C CYS A 44 -39.64 21.19 9.93
N ALA A 45 -38.97 21.25 11.09
CA ALA A 45 -38.14 22.40 11.48
C ALA A 45 -36.65 22.18 11.33
N MET A 46 -36.20 20.98 10.92
CA MET A 46 -34.84 20.76 10.48
C MET A 46 -34.78 20.80 8.94
N SER A 47 -34.81 22.01 8.39
CA SER A 47 -34.16 22.20 7.08
C SER A 47 -32.77 21.58 7.19
N PRO A 48 -32.40 20.64 6.30
CA PRO A 48 -31.00 20.33 6.13
C PRO A 48 -30.37 21.67 5.74
N LYS A 49 -29.60 22.30 6.64
CA LYS A 49 -28.56 23.20 6.19
C LYS A 49 -27.85 22.39 5.10
N LYS A 50 -28.13 22.68 3.85
CA LYS A 50 -27.18 22.46 2.80
C LYS A 50 -25.92 23.15 3.33
N GLU A 51 -25.07 22.39 3.98
CA GLU A 51 -23.68 22.67 3.98
C GLU A 51 -23.31 22.63 2.52
N THR A 52 -23.55 23.77 1.86
CA THR A 52 -22.83 24.11 0.66
C THR A 52 -21.39 23.93 1.17
N GLN A 53 -20.79 22.75 0.87
CA GLN A 53 -19.36 22.70 0.73
C GLN A 53 -19.10 23.94 -0.14
N LYS A 54 -18.72 25.04 0.52
CA LYS A 54 -17.91 26.03 -0.12
C LYS A 54 -16.73 25.20 -0.62
N VAL A 55 -16.85 24.71 -1.85
CA VAL A 55 -15.67 24.48 -2.65
C VAL A 55 -14.96 25.81 -2.41
N ARG A 56 -13.93 25.72 -1.59
CA ARG A 56 -13.01 26.81 -1.43
C ARG A 56 -12.49 26.92 -2.85
N GLU A 57 -13.13 27.79 -3.63
CA GLU A 57 -12.46 28.36 -4.77
C GLU A 57 -11.18 28.84 -4.15
N ALA A 58 -10.13 28.04 -4.32
CA ALA A 58 -8.79 28.49 -4.01
C ALA A 58 -8.72 29.79 -4.77
N SER A 59 -8.81 30.90 -4.02
CA SER A 59 -9.02 32.19 -4.62
C SER A 59 -7.89 32.33 -5.64
N THR A 60 -8.26 32.36 -6.90
CA THR A 60 -7.33 32.55 -8.00
C THR A 60 -6.45 33.79 -7.75
N GLN A 61 -6.92 34.72 -6.91
CA GLN A 61 -6.20 35.85 -6.41
C GLN A 61 -5.01 35.51 -5.49
N ALA A 62 -5.16 34.55 -4.55
CA ALA A 62 -4.05 34.15 -3.68
C ALA A 62 -2.95 33.40 -4.47
N VAL A 63 -3.34 32.67 -5.52
CA VAL A 63 -2.39 32.00 -6.43
C VAL A 63 -1.69 33.00 -7.36
N MET A 64 -2.33 34.13 -7.66
CA MET A 64 -1.71 35.18 -8.49
C MET A 64 -0.71 36.08 -7.75
N GLU A 65 -0.82 36.21 -6.43
CA GLU A 65 0.18 36.98 -5.65
C GLU A 65 1.49 36.19 -5.45
N GLU A 66 1.43 34.89 -5.43
CA GLU A 66 2.62 34.02 -5.28
C GLU A 66 3.13 33.42 -6.60
N GLY A 67 2.70 33.86 -7.73
CA GLY A 67 3.06 33.42 -9.07
C GLY A 67 4.01 32.21 -9.15
N VAL A 68 3.58 31.15 -9.83
CA VAL A 68 4.43 30.00 -10.11
C VAL A 68 5.14 30.15 -11.46
N ILE A 69 6.34 29.63 -11.56
CA ILE A 69 7.13 29.55 -12.80
C ILE A 69 6.79 28.20 -13.46
N PRO A 70 6.19 28.19 -14.66
CA PRO A 70 5.96 26.95 -15.37
C PRO A 70 7.26 26.18 -15.56
N GLY A 71 7.23 24.87 -15.26
CA GLY A 71 8.35 23.96 -15.41
C GLY A 71 8.38 23.32 -16.80
N GLY A 72 8.82 22.08 -16.84
CA GLY A 72 9.05 21.26 -18.04
C GLY A 72 10.45 20.66 -18.02
N MET A 73 11.16 20.86 -16.92
CA MET A 73 12.52 20.34 -16.76
C MET A 73 12.49 18.86 -16.40
N PRO A 74 13.18 17.99 -17.18
CA PRO A 74 13.29 16.59 -16.84
C PRO A 74 14.17 16.41 -15.59
N VAL A 75 13.78 15.47 -14.73
CA VAL A 75 14.51 15.09 -13.52
C VAL A 75 14.66 13.58 -13.44
N GLY A 76 15.79 13.13 -12.92
CA GLY A 76 15.97 11.75 -12.48
C GLY A 76 15.31 11.59 -11.11
N ILE A 77 14.66 10.46 -10.92
CA ILE A 77 14.03 10.09 -9.66
C ILE A 77 14.72 8.81 -9.17
N TYR A 78 15.18 8.84 -7.93
CA TYR A 78 15.67 7.67 -7.23
C TYR A 78 14.81 7.48 -5.98
N MET A 79 14.25 6.29 -5.80
CA MET A 79 13.38 5.97 -4.68
C MET A 79 13.86 4.71 -3.98
N GLU A 80 13.84 4.75 -2.67
CA GLU A 80 14.14 3.61 -1.81
C GLU A 80 12.86 3.00 -1.28
N THR A 81 12.78 1.67 -1.34
CA THR A 81 11.63 0.95 -0.80
C THR A 81 11.68 0.91 0.73
N ASP A 82 10.53 0.70 1.35
CA ASP A 82 10.42 0.51 2.78
C ASP A 82 10.65 -0.98 3.13
N GLY A 83 11.92 -1.34 3.29
CA GLY A 83 12.42 -2.72 3.39
C GLY A 83 12.90 -3.27 2.03
N VAL A 84 13.38 -4.50 2.03
CA VAL A 84 13.97 -5.17 0.86
C VAL A 84 12.91 -6.03 0.17
N MET A 85 12.46 -5.60 -1.00
CA MET A 85 11.39 -6.28 -1.74
C MET A 85 11.87 -7.60 -2.35
N VAL A 86 11.08 -8.65 -2.20
CA VAL A 86 11.27 -9.96 -2.82
C VAL A 86 10.69 -9.93 -4.24
N LEU A 87 11.53 -10.25 -5.22
CA LEU A 87 11.12 -10.42 -6.63
C LEU A 87 10.73 -11.86 -6.95
N GLY A 88 11.36 -12.82 -6.26
CA GLY A 88 11.13 -14.24 -6.45
C GLY A 88 12.14 -15.10 -5.70
N THR A 89 12.00 -16.41 -5.86
CA THR A 89 12.94 -17.40 -5.34
C THR A 89 13.61 -18.15 -6.48
N ASP A 90 14.80 -18.68 -6.23
CA ASP A 90 15.55 -19.46 -7.20
C ASP A 90 16.24 -20.66 -6.53
N GLN A 91 16.55 -21.64 -7.35
CA GLN A 91 17.35 -22.78 -6.98
C GLN A 91 18.84 -22.40 -6.96
N ILE A 92 19.56 -22.84 -5.94
CA ILE A 92 20.98 -22.58 -5.78
C ILE A 92 21.74 -23.90 -5.63
N THR A 93 22.94 -23.94 -6.19
CA THR A 93 23.85 -25.07 -6.03
C THR A 93 24.74 -24.86 -4.82
N GLY A 94 24.67 -25.75 -3.84
CA GLY A 94 25.51 -25.74 -2.67
C GLY A 94 26.96 -26.14 -2.96
N ALA A 95 27.85 -25.87 -2.02
CA ALA A 95 29.27 -26.29 -2.11
C ALA A 95 29.46 -27.81 -2.23
N ASP A 96 28.46 -28.59 -1.82
CA ASP A 96 28.40 -30.04 -1.98
C ASP A 96 27.93 -30.50 -3.37
N GLY A 97 27.64 -29.57 -4.28
CA GLY A 97 27.15 -29.82 -5.64
C GLY A 97 25.66 -30.14 -5.75
N LYS A 98 24.91 -30.16 -4.62
CA LYS A 98 23.48 -30.40 -4.64
C LYS A 98 22.69 -29.14 -4.88
N GLN A 99 21.45 -29.33 -5.33
CA GLN A 99 20.51 -28.25 -5.57
C GLN A 99 19.63 -28.03 -4.33
N TYR A 100 19.44 -26.75 -3.97
CA TYR A 100 18.66 -26.34 -2.82
C TYR A 100 17.67 -25.23 -3.19
N GLN A 101 16.54 -25.18 -2.52
CA GLN A 101 15.53 -24.13 -2.65
C GLN A 101 15.14 -23.62 -1.25
N PRO A 102 16.06 -22.94 -0.55
CA PRO A 102 15.92 -22.64 0.88
C PRO A 102 14.74 -21.73 1.22
N ALA A 103 14.28 -20.91 0.28
CA ALA A 103 13.20 -19.95 0.47
C ALA A 103 11.88 -20.36 -0.23
N GLU A 104 11.86 -21.52 -0.91
CA GLU A 104 10.68 -21.97 -1.63
C GLU A 104 9.46 -22.15 -0.69
N ASN A 105 8.30 -21.66 -1.12
CA ASN A 105 7.04 -21.65 -0.35
C ASN A 105 7.07 -20.83 0.97
N LEU A 106 8.20 -20.26 1.37
CA LEU A 106 8.34 -19.41 2.56
C LEU A 106 8.10 -17.94 2.20
N VAL A 107 8.75 -17.45 1.15
CA VAL A 107 8.61 -16.08 0.65
C VAL A 107 7.86 -16.05 -0.69
N ARG A 108 7.31 -14.89 -1.02
CA ARG A 108 6.55 -14.68 -2.27
C ARG A 108 6.97 -13.38 -2.92
N PRO A 109 6.87 -13.26 -4.26
CA PRO A 109 7.03 -11.97 -4.95
C PRO A 109 6.09 -10.92 -4.35
N GLY A 110 6.62 -9.74 -4.07
CA GLY A 110 5.91 -8.65 -3.43
C GLY A 110 5.98 -8.61 -1.90
N ASP A 111 6.57 -9.61 -1.24
CA ASP A 111 6.92 -9.51 0.18
C ASP A 111 8.07 -8.50 0.37
N TYR A 112 8.15 -7.88 1.54
CA TYR A 112 9.28 -7.05 1.94
C TYR A 112 10.00 -7.69 3.12
N ILE A 113 11.28 -7.95 3.01
CA ILE A 113 12.11 -8.35 4.15
C ILE A 113 12.36 -7.09 4.98
N VAL A 114 11.87 -7.06 6.21
CA VAL A 114 11.94 -5.89 7.10
C VAL A 114 12.79 -6.14 8.35
N ALA A 115 13.08 -7.40 8.68
CA ALA A 115 14.01 -7.73 9.75
C ALA A 115 14.72 -9.07 9.51
N TRP A 116 15.89 -9.22 10.12
CA TRP A 116 16.73 -10.42 10.20
C TRP A 116 17.00 -10.70 11.67
N ASN A 117 16.55 -11.86 12.19
CA ASN A 117 16.66 -12.22 13.61
C ASN A 117 16.22 -11.07 14.54
N ASP A 118 15.03 -10.49 14.26
CA ASP A 118 14.42 -9.33 14.93
C ASP A 118 15.19 -7.99 14.79
N GLU A 119 16.34 -7.95 14.14
CA GLU A 119 17.03 -6.72 13.79
C GLU A 119 16.48 -6.13 12.48
N LYS A 120 16.09 -4.85 12.52
CA LYS A 120 15.53 -4.14 11.37
C LYS A 120 16.48 -4.13 10.19
N ILE A 121 15.95 -4.40 8.99
CA ILE A 121 16.63 -4.29 7.70
C ILE A 121 15.95 -3.20 6.86
N GLU A 122 16.70 -2.19 6.46
CA GLU A 122 16.19 -1.09 5.66
C GLU A 122 16.56 -1.18 4.18
N ASN A 123 17.67 -1.83 3.86
CA ASN A 123 18.20 -1.90 2.50
C ASN A 123 18.94 -3.21 2.22
N LYS A 124 19.19 -3.45 0.95
CA LYS A 124 19.86 -4.65 0.45
C LYS A 124 21.30 -4.80 0.98
N LYS A 125 22.01 -3.68 1.22
CA LYS A 125 23.39 -3.71 1.73
C LYS A 125 23.44 -4.31 3.14
N GLU A 126 22.50 -3.91 4.00
CA GLU A 126 22.38 -4.46 5.36
C GLU A 126 22.03 -5.95 5.32
N LEU A 127 21.09 -6.35 4.45
CA LEU A 127 20.75 -7.76 4.26
C LEU A 127 21.96 -8.59 3.85
N PHE A 128 22.77 -8.11 2.90
CA PHE A 128 23.97 -8.80 2.44
C PHE A 128 25.07 -8.83 3.49
N GLN A 129 25.20 -7.77 4.29
CA GLN A 129 26.15 -7.76 5.40
C GLN A 129 25.79 -8.82 6.44
N LYS A 130 24.53 -8.90 6.86
CA LYS A 130 24.04 -9.95 7.77
C LYS A 130 24.30 -11.36 7.22
N LEU A 131 24.10 -11.54 5.91
CA LEU A 131 24.36 -12.82 5.25
C LEU A 131 25.86 -13.16 5.18
N SER A 132 26.74 -12.15 5.08
CA SER A 132 28.20 -12.34 5.08
C SER A 132 28.74 -12.61 6.49
N ASP A 133 28.11 -12.03 7.50
CA ASP A 133 28.49 -12.19 8.91
C ASP A 133 27.71 -13.36 9.58
N LEU A 134 27.25 -14.31 8.77
CA LEU A 134 26.42 -15.42 9.22
C LEU A 134 27.19 -16.34 10.18
N ASP A 135 26.64 -16.55 11.38
CA ASP A 135 27.14 -17.44 12.41
C ASP A 135 26.13 -18.54 12.82
N GLU A 136 24.94 -18.53 12.21
CA GLU A 136 23.84 -19.42 12.55
C GLU A 136 23.46 -20.34 11.37
N ASP A 137 23.04 -21.56 11.68
CA ASP A 137 22.57 -22.52 10.67
C ASP A 137 21.21 -22.15 10.04
N GLN A 138 20.42 -21.31 10.70
CA GLN A 138 19.10 -20.90 10.31
C GLN A 138 18.82 -19.48 10.77
N VAL A 139 18.17 -18.70 9.91
CA VAL A 139 17.85 -17.31 10.19
C VAL A 139 16.34 -17.07 10.16
N ALA A 140 15.87 -16.19 11.04
CA ALA A 140 14.49 -15.75 11.06
C ALA A 140 14.34 -14.45 10.22
N LEU A 141 13.65 -14.54 9.10
CA LEU A 141 13.31 -13.37 8.29
C LEU A 141 11.89 -12.89 8.65
N THR A 142 11.76 -11.65 9.09
CA THR A 142 10.46 -11.01 9.21
C THR A 142 10.09 -10.39 7.87
N LEU A 143 8.95 -10.83 7.34
CA LEU A 143 8.41 -10.41 6.07
C LEU A 143 7.16 -9.57 6.31
N ARG A 144 7.03 -8.46 5.58
CA ARG A 144 5.78 -7.73 5.45
C ARG A 144 5.10 -8.15 4.14
N ARG A 145 3.93 -8.79 4.28
CA ARG A 145 3.06 -9.24 3.18
C ARG A 145 1.76 -8.45 3.20
N GLY A 146 1.65 -7.45 2.34
CA GLY A 146 0.56 -6.47 2.39
C GLY A 146 0.58 -5.68 3.71
N GLN A 147 -0.43 -5.88 4.56
CA GLN A 147 -0.54 -5.24 5.88
C GLN A 147 -0.17 -6.17 7.04
N GLN A 148 0.30 -7.37 6.75
CA GLN A 148 0.63 -8.37 7.77
C GLN A 148 2.14 -8.58 7.84
N GLU A 149 2.64 -8.77 9.05
CA GLU A 149 4.00 -9.25 9.28
C GLU A 149 3.96 -10.73 9.64
N LEU A 150 4.92 -11.46 9.10
CA LEU A 150 5.10 -12.89 9.37
C LEU A 150 6.59 -13.19 9.44
N THR A 151 6.98 -14.09 10.34
CA THR A 151 8.36 -14.54 10.45
C THR A 151 8.49 -15.94 9.86
N VAL A 152 9.48 -16.11 9.00
CA VAL A 152 9.82 -17.38 8.38
C VAL A 152 11.26 -17.75 8.71
N ALA A 153 11.49 -19.02 8.96
CA ALA A 153 12.82 -19.54 9.21
C ALA A 153 13.41 -20.06 7.88
N VAL A 154 14.52 -19.48 7.45
CA VAL A 154 15.24 -19.86 6.24
C VAL A 154 16.60 -20.41 6.62
N LYS A 155 16.99 -21.52 5.97
CA LYS A 155 18.33 -22.08 6.13
C LYS A 155 19.22 -21.59 4.98
N PRO A 156 20.20 -20.69 5.24
CA PRO A 156 21.14 -20.26 4.22
C PRO A 156 21.95 -21.45 3.70
N VAL A 157 22.32 -21.43 2.44
CA VAL A 157 23.09 -22.48 1.79
C VAL A 157 24.47 -21.96 1.46
N GLU A 158 25.50 -22.65 1.95
CA GLU A 158 26.86 -22.37 1.58
C GLU A 158 27.11 -22.78 0.11
N THR A 159 27.52 -21.82 -0.70
CA THR A 159 27.82 -22.04 -2.15
C THR A 159 29.31 -22.11 -2.42
N LYS A 160 30.11 -21.44 -1.61
CA LYS A 160 31.57 -21.48 -1.56
C LYS A 160 32.01 -21.27 -0.11
N PRO A 161 33.27 -21.52 0.24
CA PRO A 161 33.77 -21.23 1.58
C PRO A 161 33.42 -19.80 2.01
N ASP A 162 32.67 -19.66 3.10
CA ASP A 162 32.20 -18.41 3.69
C ASP A 162 31.25 -17.57 2.79
N GLU A 163 30.70 -18.14 1.70
CA GLU A 163 29.70 -17.50 0.84
C GLU A 163 28.35 -18.21 0.95
N TYR A 164 27.38 -17.54 1.55
CA TYR A 164 26.02 -18.06 1.78
C TYR A 164 25.00 -17.40 0.86
N LYS A 165 23.95 -18.12 0.53
CA LYS A 165 22.81 -17.62 -0.26
C LYS A 165 21.50 -18.09 0.32
N LEU A 166 20.46 -17.24 0.16
CA LEU A 166 19.08 -17.54 0.56
C LEU A 166 18.20 -18.06 -0.59
N GLY A 167 18.68 -17.97 -1.83
CA GLY A 167 17.87 -18.29 -2.99
C GLY A 167 16.71 -17.33 -3.20
N ILE A 168 16.89 -16.04 -2.87
CA ILE A 168 15.88 -14.99 -2.99
C ILE A 168 16.42 -13.87 -3.89
N TRP A 169 15.65 -13.50 -4.91
CA TRP A 169 15.92 -12.29 -5.69
C TRP A 169 15.28 -11.09 -5.01
N VAL A 170 16.06 -10.02 -4.85
CA VAL A 170 15.63 -8.86 -4.06
C VAL A 170 15.94 -7.52 -4.73
N ARG A 171 15.11 -6.50 -4.41
CA ARG A 171 15.25 -5.11 -4.81
C ARG A 171 14.96 -4.18 -3.64
N ASP A 172 15.70 -3.07 -3.53
CA ASP A 172 15.50 -2.07 -2.47
C ASP A 172 15.37 -0.65 -2.99
N ASN A 173 15.45 -0.47 -4.32
CA ASN A 173 15.33 0.84 -4.94
C ASN A 173 14.72 0.76 -6.34
N VAL A 174 14.19 1.89 -6.79
CA VAL A 174 13.65 2.10 -8.13
C VAL A 174 14.14 3.43 -8.66
N GLN A 175 14.46 3.45 -9.94
CA GLN A 175 14.86 4.66 -10.65
C GLN A 175 13.86 4.96 -11.76
N GLY A 176 13.66 6.25 -12.01
CA GLY A 176 12.74 6.71 -13.03
C GLY A 176 13.08 8.11 -13.54
N LEU A 177 12.28 8.56 -14.48
CA LEU A 177 12.31 9.91 -15.01
C LEU A 177 11.01 10.61 -14.67
N GLY A 178 11.09 11.89 -14.32
CA GLY A 178 9.96 12.76 -14.06
C GLY A 178 10.11 14.09 -14.75
N THR A 179 9.09 14.94 -14.59
CA THR A 179 9.10 16.32 -15.10
C THR A 179 8.60 17.24 -14.00
N ILE A 180 9.38 18.25 -13.67
CA ILE A 180 8.93 19.34 -12.79
C ILE A 180 7.87 20.12 -13.54
N THR A 181 6.65 20.20 -12.98
CA THR A 181 5.51 20.88 -13.59
C THR A 181 5.58 22.40 -13.37
N PHE A 182 5.96 22.80 -12.16
CA PHE A 182 6.13 24.21 -11.80
C PHE A 182 7.14 24.37 -10.66
N MET A 183 7.62 25.59 -10.51
CA MET A 183 8.47 26.02 -9.39
C MET A 183 7.90 27.31 -8.80
N THR A 184 8.05 27.48 -7.49
CA THR A 184 7.77 28.74 -6.80
C THR A 184 9.02 29.63 -6.74
N ARG A 185 8.86 30.88 -6.40
CA ARG A 185 9.99 31.82 -6.33
C ARG A 185 10.96 31.55 -5.19
N ASP A 186 10.47 30.92 -4.14
CA ASP A 186 11.25 30.49 -2.97
C ASP A 186 11.95 29.12 -3.18
N GLY A 187 11.79 28.52 -4.37
CA GLY A 187 12.49 27.28 -4.77
C GLY A 187 11.73 26.00 -4.48
N ALA A 188 10.51 26.06 -3.94
CA ALA A 188 9.65 24.88 -3.90
C ALA A 188 9.23 24.50 -5.32
N PHE A 189 8.88 23.24 -5.56
CA PHE A 189 8.45 22.76 -6.86
C PHE A 189 7.32 21.73 -6.73
N GLY A 190 6.59 21.54 -7.80
CA GLY A 190 5.58 20.50 -7.91
C GLY A 190 5.72 19.71 -9.20
N ALA A 191 5.33 18.45 -9.11
CA ALA A 191 5.27 17.54 -10.24
C ALA A 191 4.03 16.66 -10.12
N LEU A 192 3.49 16.23 -11.26
CA LEU A 192 2.43 15.23 -11.30
C LEU A 192 3.07 13.85 -11.17
N GLY A 193 2.49 13.03 -10.32
CA GLY A 193 2.95 11.66 -10.09
C GLY A 193 1.81 10.65 -10.10
N HIS A 194 2.16 9.38 -10.14
CA HIS A 194 1.25 8.26 -10.01
C HIS A 194 1.90 7.16 -9.17
N GLY A 195 1.11 6.18 -8.73
CA GLY A 195 1.64 4.99 -8.06
C GLY A 195 2.62 4.25 -8.95
N ILE A 196 3.75 3.81 -8.38
CA ILE A 196 4.78 3.08 -9.10
C ILE A 196 4.63 1.60 -8.80
N HIS A 197 4.48 0.80 -9.84
CA HIS A 197 4.39 -0.64 -9.75
C HIS A 197 5.73 -1.26 -10.15
N ASP A 198 6.12 -2.28 -9.42
CA ASP A 198 7.27 -3.09 -9.81
C ASP A 198 6.96 -3.90 -11.07
N MET A 199 7.90 -3.94 -12.01
CA MET A 199 7.69 -4.58 -13.31
C MET A 199 7.65 -6.10 -13.22
N ASP A 200 8.33 -6.68 -12.24
CA ASP A 200 8.46 -8.13 -12.10
C ASP A 200 7.27 -8.72 -11.31
N THR A 201 6.83 -8.01 -10.28
CA THR A 201 5.77 -8.48 -9.37
C THR A 201 4.41 -7.85 -9.61
N SER A 202 4.33 -6.76 -10.40
CA SER A 202 3.16 -5.90 -10.59
C SER A 202 2.61 -5.29 -9.29
N ALA A 203 3.32 -5.41 -8.18
CA ALA A 203 2.92 -4.86 -6.90
C ALA A 203 3.18 -3.34 -6.86
N LEU A 204 2.27 -2.60 -6.22
CA LEU A 204 2.49 -1.19 -5.90
C LEU A 204 3.64 -1.08 -4.90
N LEU A 205 4.65 -0.28 -5.23
CA LEU A 205 5.83 -0.13 -4.39
C LEU A 205 5.53 0.69 -3.13
N SER A 206 5.99 0.18 -2.00
CA SER A 206 6.04 0.92 -0.74
C SER A 206 7.35 1.70 -0.69
N ILE A 207 7.27 3.02 -0.80
CA ILE A 207 8.42 3.92 -0.87
C ILE A 207 8.66 4.54 0.51
N ARG A 208 9.89 4.45 0.99
CA ARG A 208 10.35 5.06 2.24
C ARG A 208 10.80 6.51 2.01
N GLN A 209 11.63 6.73 0.98
CA GLN A 209 12.15 8.04 0.62
C GLN A 209 12.49 8.12 -0.86
N GLY A 210 12.65 9.34 -1.35
CA GLY A 210 13.05 9.59 -2.73
C GLY A 210 13.95 10.81 -2.85
N THR A 211 14.79 10.82 -3.88
CA THR A 211 15.67 11.91 -4.22
C THR A 211 15.48 12.29 -5.69
N LEU A 212 15.43 13.59 -5.97
CA LEU A 212 15.38 14.11 -7.33
C LEU A 212 16.76 14.59 -7.75
N TYR A 213 17.12 14.26 -8.98
CA TYR A 213 18.39 14.65 -9.57
C TYR A 213 18.17 15.47 -10.84
N LYS A 214 18.91 16.56 -10.99
CA LYS A 214 18.94 17.28 -12.24
C LYS A 214 19.62 16.41 -13.31
N ILE A 215 18.91 16.19 -14.42
CA ILE A 215 19.48 15.48 -15.57
C ILE A 215 20.32 16.49 -16.36
N GLY A 216 21.62 16.20 -16.49
CA GLY A 216 22.54 16.93 -17.36
C GLY A 216 22.44 16.43 -18.80
N ARG A 217 23.03 17.21 -19.75
CA ARG A 217 23.30 16.68 -21.09
C ARG A 217 24.42 15.64 -20.99
N ALA A 218 24.21 14.47 -21.58
CA ALA A 218 25.31 13.56 -21.86
C ALA A 218 26.23 14.24 -22.88
N HIS A 219 27.50 14.36 -22.58
CA HIS A 219 28.55 14.83 -23.50
C HIS A 219 29.21 13.62 -24.15
#